data_42475f725fb0fdd32f7c53c78ccba24b
#
_entry.id   42475f725fb0fdd32f7c53c78ccba24b
#
_cell.length_a   1.000
_cell.length_b   1.000
_cell.length_c   1.000
_cell.angle_alpha   90.00
_cell.angle_beta   90.00
_cell.angle_gamma   90.00
#
_symmetry.space_group_name_H-M   'P 1'
#
loop_
_entity.id
_entity.type
_entity.pdbx_description
1 polymer ?
#
loop_
_entity_poly.entity_id
_entity_poly.type
_entity_poly.pdbx_seq_one_letter_code
_entity_poly.pdbx_strand_id
1 'polypeptide(L)'
;NELPSPFKALQIGNVWRADRPQRGRYRQFMQCDIDILGEPSNLAEIELILATTTTLGKLGFQDFVIRINERRILKAMAAYSGFAEEDYDTVFIILDKMDKIGADGVKAELVESGFAAEAADKYMALFDELTANGNSVAWLAEKLGDFLEPEVSQNLSEIIDSVRATKASEFEIAFD
;
A
#
# COMPACT_ATOMS: atom_id res chain seq x y z
N ASN A 1 -30.78 13.94 -0.90
CA ASN A 1 -29.38 14.40 -0.80
C ASN A 1 -29.31 15.45 0.31
N GLU A 2 -29.13 14.99 1.55
CA GLU A 2 -29.15 15.87 2.76
C GLU A 2 -27.73 16.20 3.23
N LEU A 3 -26.72 15.45 2.75
CA LEU A 3 -25.33 15.64 3.13
C LEU A 3 -24.55 16.42 2.06
N PRO A 4 -23.55 17.23 2.47
CA PRO A 4 -22.66 17.89 1.53
C PRO A 4 -21.78 16.88 0.77
N SER A 5 -21.27 17.28 -0.38
CA SER A 5 -20.22 16.53 -1.10
C SER A 5 -19.05 17.47 -1.34
N PRO A 6 -17.81 17.06 -0.98
CA PRO A 6 -17.45 15.83 -0.27
C PRO A 6 -17.95 15.79 1.18
N PHE A 7 -18.25 14.59 1.67
CA PHE A 7 -18.66 14.35 3.05
C PHE A 7 -17.53 13.68 3.84
N LYS A 8 -17.18 14.28 4.97
CA LYS A 8 -16.13 13.75 5.87
C LYS A 8 -16.79 13.14 7.10
N ALA A 9 -16.48 11.89 7.37
CA ALA A 9 -17.01 11.14 8.51
C ALA A 9 -15.91 10.77 9.50
N LEU A 10 -16.22 10.85 10.78
CA LEU A 10 -15.41 10.34 11.89
C LEU A 10 -16.28 9.37 12.68
N GLN A 11 -15.83 8.13 12.81
CA GLN A 11 -16.50 7.09 13.56
C GLN A 11 -15.58 6.60 14.69
N ILE A 12 -16.06 6.70 15.93
CA ILE A 12 -15.32 6.23 17.10
C ILE A 12 -16.22 5.27 17.86
N GLY A 13 -15.79 4.02 18.02
CA GLY A 13 -16.59 3.03 18.72
C GLY A 13 -15.95 1.66 18.80
N ASN A 14 -16.62 0.77 19.50
CA ASN A 14 -16.21 -0.62 19.57
C ASN A 14 -16.49 -1.35 18.26
N VAL A 15 -15.52 -2.14 17.82
CA VAL A 15 -15.64 -3.06 16.69
C VAL A 15 -15.35 -4.48 17.14
N TRP A 16 -15.90 -5.45 16.41
CA TRP A 16 -15.76 -6.87 16.69
C TRP A 16 -15.22 -7.60 15.48
N ARG A 17 -14.22 -8.45 15.70
CA ARG A 17 -13.65 -9.33 14.67
C ARG A 17 -13.57 -10.76 15.16
N ALA A 18 -13.80 -11.72 14.25
CA ALA A 18 -13.72 -13.16 14.56
C ALA A 18 -12.27 -13.69 14.62
N ASP A 19 -11.29 -12.82 14.78
CA ASP A 19 -9.88 -13.17 14.87
C ASP A 19 -9.58 -14.12 16.03
N ARG A 20 -8.53 -14.95 15.88
CA ARG A 20 -8.03 -15.78 16.97
C ARG A 20 -7.45 -14.86 18.05
N PRO A 21 -7.98 -14.88 19.30
CA PRO A 21 -7.46 -14.05 20.39
C PRO A 21 -6.01 -14.43 20.74
N GLN A 22 -5.18 -13.42 20.92
CA GLN A 22 -3.80 -13.56 21.39
C GLN A 22 -3.37 -12.27 22.08
N ARG A 23 -2.16 -12.25 22.67
CA ARG A 23 -1.66 -11.04 23.33
C ARG A 23 -1.63 -9.85 22.35
N GLY A 24 -2.33 -8.78 22.73
CA GLY A 24 -2.46 -7.57 21.90
C GLY A 24 -3.49 -7.66 20.76
N ARG A 25 -4.20 -8.79 20.63
CA ARG A 25 -5.23 -8.97 19.60
C ARG A 25 -6.52 -9.49 20.23
N TYR A 26 -7.50 -8.61 20.32
CA TYR A 26 -8.79 -8.88 20.96
C TYR A 26 -9.90 -8.95 19.91
N ARG A 27 -10.97 -9.69 20.22
CA ARG A 27 -12.15 -9.76 19.36
C ARG A 27 -13.02 -8.50 19.41
N GLN A 28 -12.90 -7.75 20.49
CA GLN A 28 -13.52 -6.43 20.66
C GLN A 28 -12.44 -5.40 20.99
N PHE A 29 -12.45 -4.30 20.28
CA PHE A 29 -11.53 -3.18 20.53
C PHE A 29 -12.13 -1.87 20.02
N MET A 30 -11.59 -0.75 20.48
CA MET A 30 -11.98 0.58 20.03
C MET A 30 -11.28 0.90 18.70
N GLN A 31 -12.03 1.40 17.74
CA GLN A 31 -11.52 1.89 16.47
C GLN A 31 -11.93 3.35 16.28
N CYS A 32 -11.04 4.11 15.68
CA CYS A 32 -11.27 5.47 15.24
C CYS A 32 -11.06 5.51 13.72
N ASP A 33 -12.14 5.62 12.98
CA ASP A 33 -12.15 5.64 11.52
C ASP A 33 -12.43 7.03 10.99
N ILE A 34 -11.73 7.40 9.92
CA ILE A 34 -11.96 8.63 9.17
C ILE A 34 -12.19 8.27 7.70
N ASP A 35 -13.25 8.84 7.11
CA ASP A 35 -13.62 8.62 5.73
C ASP A 35 -13.89 9.95 5.02
N ILE A 36 -13.54 10.01 3.74
CA ILE A 36 -13.94 11.08 2.84
C ILE A 36 -14.71 10.47 1.67
N LEU A 37 -15.96 10.88 1.52
CA LEU A 37 -16.90 10.37 0.52
C LEU A 37 -17.20 11.45 -0.51
N GLY A 38 -17.12 11.10 -1.79
CA GLY A 38 -17.49 12.00 -2.88
C GLY A 38 -16.39 12.97 -3.34
N GLU A 39 -15.13 12.73 -2.95
CA GLU A 39 -13.96 13.39 -3.52
C GLU A 39 -13.24 12.42 -4.47
N PRO A 40 -13.25 12.63 -5.78
CA PRO A 40 -12.66 11.70 -6.75
C PRO A 40 -11.17 11.96 -7.04
N SER A 41 -10.62 13.05 -6.51
CA SER A 41 -9.22 13.43 -6.75
C SER A 41 -8.29 12.93 -5.63
N ASN A 42 -6.98 13.06 -5.83
CA ASN A 42 -5.95 12.71 -4.85
C ASN A 42 -6.02 13.54 -3.54
N LEU A 43 -6.89 14.56 -3.48
CA LEU A 43 -7.06 15.37 -2.28
C LEU A 43 -7.57 14.58 -1.08
N ALA A 44 -8.41 13.56 -1.31
CA ALA A 44 -8.90 12.70 -0.25
C ALA A 44 -7.76 11.93 0.42
N GLU A 45 -6.90 11.28 -0.37
CA GLU A 45 -5.75 10.53 0.13
C GLU A 45 -4.75 11.44 0.84
N ILE A 46 -4.44 12.59 0.26
CA ILE A 46 -3.52 13.57 0.86
C ILE A 46 -4.06 14.03 2.22
N GLU A 47 -5.33 14.37 2.30
CA GLU A 47 -5.96 14.83 3.56
C GLU A 47 -5.99 13.73 4.61
N LEU A 48 -6.31 12.48 4.25
CA LEU A 48 -6.30 11.35 5.18
C LEU A 48 -4.91 11.07 5.73
N ILE A 49 -3.87 11.14 4.91
CA ILE A 49 -2.48 10.99 5.34
C ILE A 49 -2.09 12.10 6.31
N LEU A 50 -2.40 13.36 5.98
CA LEU A 50 -2.09 14.51 6.83
C LEU A 50 -2.86 14.48 8.15
N ALA A 51 -4.15 14.08 8.14
CA ALA A 51 -4.94 13.94 9.35
C ALA A 51 -4.38 12.85 10.28
N THR A 52 -4.04 11.69 9.72
CA THR A 52 -3.47 10.57 10.46
C THR A 52 -2.12 10.92 11.07
N THR A 53 -1.22 11.48 10.27
CA THR A 53 0.13 11.84 10.71
C THR A 53 0.13 12.98 11.72
N THR A 54 -0.75 13.97 11.55
CA THR A 54 -0.96 15.03 12.54
C THR A 54 -1.47 14.46 13.87
N THR A 55 -2.39 13.51 13.82
CA THR A 55 -2.91 12.83 15.02
C THR A 55 -1.81 12.06 15.74
N LEU A 56 -1.01 11.28 15.02
CA LEU A 56 0.14 10.56 15.57
C LEU A 56 1.15 11.50 16.22
N GLY A 57 1.48 12.61 15.56
CA GLY A 57 2.36 13.64 16.10
C GLY A 57 1.82 14.27 17.40
N LYS A 58 0.50 14.56 17.47
CA LYS A 58 -0.16 15.05 18.69
C LYS A 58 -0.17 14.03 19.82
N LEU A 59 -0.14 12.73 19.50
CA LEU A 59 -0.01 11.65 20.48
C LEU A 59 1.45 11.44 20.95
N GLY A 60 2.41 12.18 20.38
CA GLY A 60 3.82 12.14 20.76
C GLY A 60 4.65 11.13 19.98
N PHE A 61 4.11 10.51 18.93
CA PHE A 61 4.91 9.67 18.02
C PHE A 61 5.83 10.54 17.16
N GLN A 62 7.08 10.13 17.03
CA GLN A 62 8.11 10.77 16.22
C GLN A 62 8.84 9.71 15.38
N ASP A 63 9.51 10.14 14.32
CA ASP A 63 10.36 9.29 13.49
C ASP A 63 9.63 8.06 12.90
N PHE A 64 8.36 8.21 12.55
CA PHE A 64 7.60 7.15 11.87
C PHE A 64 7.59 7.35 10.36
N VAL A 65 7.36 6.26 9.65
CA VAL A 65 7.27 6.23 8.18
C VAL A 65 5.84 5.88 7.77
N ILE A 66 5.27 6.66 6.87
CA ILE A 66 4.04 6.30 6.16
C ILE A 66 4.43 5.58 4.88
N ARG A 67 4.06 4.31 4.80
CA ARG A 67 4.24 3.49 3.60
C ARG A 67 2.97 3.52 2.79
N ILE A 68 3.09 3.84 1.53
CA ILE A 68 1.97 3.90 0.60
C ILE A 68 2.24 3.03 -0.61
N ASN A 69 1.18 2.43 -1.12
CA ASN A 69 1.20 1.64 -2.34
C ASN A 69 -0.11 1.81 -3.11
N GLU A 70 -0.10 1.39 -4.35
CA GLU A 70 -1.27 1.36 -5.23
C GLU A 70 -1.44 -0.06 -5.78
N ARG A 71 -2.61 -0.66 -5.56
CA ARG A 71 -2.87 -2.06 -5.96
C ARG A 71 -2.69 -2.32 -7.45
N ARG A 72 -2.96 -1.31 -8.29
CA ARG A 72 -2.72 -1.39 -9.74
C ARG A 72 -1.24 -1.54 -10.09
N ILE A 73 -0.35 -1.00 -9.27
CA ILE A 73 1.10 -1.20 -9.42
C ILE A 73 1.47 -2.66 -9.15
N LEU A 74 0.97 -3.25 -8.07
CA LEU A 74 1.21 -4.67 -7.78
C LEU A 74 0.69 -5.59 -8.90
N LYS A 75 -0.48 -5.29 -9.45
CA LYS A 75 -1.02 -6.01 -10.61
C LYS A 75 -0.13 -5.86 -11.84
N ALA A 76 0.34 -4.64 -12.13
CA ALA A 76 1.25 -4.39 -13.24
C ALA A 76 2.59 -5.13 -13.07
N MET A 77 3.14 -5.18 -11.87
CA MET A 77 4.35 -5.94 -11.55
C MET A 77 4.15 -7.44 -11.76
N ALA A 78 3.01 -7.98 -11.35
CA ALA A 78 2.66 -9.39 -11.56
C ALA A 78 2.50 -9.70 -13.06
N ALA A 79 1.78 -8.87 -13.81
CA ALA A 79 1.61 -9.00 -15.26
C ALA A 79 2.97 -8.93 -15.99
N TYR A 80 3.80 -7.95 -15.66
CA TYR A 80 5.16 -7.80 -16.19
C TYR A 80 6.02 -9.04 -15.96
N SER A 81 5.83 -9.70 -14.82
CA SER A 81 6.57 -10.92 -14.46
C SER A 81 6.03 -12.18 -15.12
N GLY A 82 4.84 -12.13 -15.71
CA GLY A 82 4.25 -13.24 -16.48
C GLY A 82 3.19 -14.05 -15.75
N PHE A 83 2.66 -13.55 -14.61
CA PHE A 83 1.50 -14.15 -13.96
C PHE A 83 0.22 -13.84 -14.73
N ALA A 84 -0.72 -14.77 -14.76
CA ALA A 84 -2.05 -14.56 -15.33
C ALA A 84 -2.94 -13.76 -14.37
N GLU A 85 -3.89 -13.00 -14.90
CA GLU A 85 -4.75 -12.13 -14.07
C GLU A 85 -5.57 -12.91 -13.03
N GLU A 86 -6.00 -14.11 -13.38
CA GLU A 86 -6.73 -15.04 -12.49
C GLU A 86 -5.91 -15.50 -11.27
N ASP A 87 -4.59 -15.37 -11.32
CA ASP A 87 -3.66 -15.83 -10.30
C ASP A 87 -3.26 -14.72 -9.31
N TYR A 88 -3.56 -13.47 -9.60
CA TYR A 88 -3.05 -12.32 -8.82
C TYR A 88 -3.40 -12.38 -7.35
N ASP A 89 -4.62 -12.80 -6.99
CA ASP A 89 -5.02 -12.87 -5.59
C ASP A 89 -4.17 -13.89 -4.82
N THR A 90 -3.85 -15.04 -5.42
CA THR A 90 -2.97 -16.05 -4.84
C THR A 90 -1.54 -15.54 -4.71
N VAL A 91 -1.02 -14.90 -5.76
CA VAL A 91 0.32 -14.30 -5.78
C VAL A 91 0.45 -13.25 -4.67
N PHE A 92 -0.55 -12.38 -4.49
CA PHE A 92 -0.51 -11.33 -3.47
C PHE A 92 -0.63 -11.89 -2.04
N ILE A 93 -1.41 -12.95 -1.83
CA ILE A 93 -1.46 -13.64 -0.52
C ILE A 93 -0.10 -14.24 -0.14
N ILE A 94 0.63 -14.77 -1.13
CA ILE A 94 1.99 -15.30 -0.90
C ILE A 94 2.98 -14.16 -0.67
N LEU A 95 2.90 -13.09 -1.48
CA LEU A 95 3.74 -11.90 -1.34
C LEU A 95 3.60 -11.24 0.04
N ASP A 96 2.40 -11.22 0.60
CA ASP A 96 2.09 -10.64 1.92
C ASP A 96 2.87 -11.33 3.08
N LYS A 97 3.48 -12.47 2.79
CA LYS A 97 4.36 -13.18 3.72
C LYS A 97 5.82 -12.74 3.65
N MET A 98 6.17 -11.81 2.75
CA MET A 98 7.55 -11.37 2.51
C MET A 98 8.29 -11.03 3.81
N ASP A 99 7.67 -10.26 4.71
CA ASP A 99 8.25 -9.87 6.00
C ASP A 99 8.52 -11.07 6.94
N LYS A 100 7.84 -12.20 6.71
CA LYS A 100 7.94 -13.38 7.59
C LYS A 100 8.90 -14.43 7.04
N ILE A 101 8.88 -14.68 5.74
CA ILE A 101 9.61 -15.79 5.10
C ILE A 101 10.71 -15.32 4.16
N GLY A 102 10.81 -14.02 3.91
CA GLY A 102 11.79 -13.41 3.00
C GLY A 102 11.52 -13.72 1.52
N ALA A 103 12.32 -13.12 0.64
CA ALA A 103 12.18 -13.26 -0.81
C ALA A 103 12.34 -14.72 -1.29
N ASP A 104 13.31 -15.45 -0.74
CA ASP A 104 13.52 -16.86 -1.08
C ASP A 104 12.34 -17.75 -0.67
N GLY A 105 11.74 -17.46 0.49
CA GLY A 105 10.55 -18.16 0.96
C GLY A 105 9.33 -17.88 0.11
N VAL A 106 9.11 -16.63 -0.29
CA VAL A 106 8.04 -16.25 -1.22
C VAL A 106 8.22 -16.93 -2.57
N LYS A 107 9.42 -16.91 -3.13
CA LYS A 107 9.73 -17.61 -4.38
C LYS A 107 9.45 -19.11 -4.29
N ALA A 108 9.90 -19.78 -3.22
CA ALA A 108 9.66 -21.20 -3.00
C ALA A 108 8.16 -21.50 -2.93
N GLU A 109 7.39 -20.72 -2.18
CA GLU A 109 5.95 -20.89 -2.02
C GLU A 109 5.17 -20.65 -3.33
N LEU A 110 5.60 -19.67 -4.15
CA LEU A 110 5.03 -19.47 -5.49
C LEU A 110 5.22 -20.70 -6.37
N VAL A 111 6.42 -21.27 -6.40
CA VAL A 111 6.73 -22.49 -7.17
C VAL A 111 5.96 -23.70 -6.64
N GLU A 112 5.87 -23.89 -5.33
CA GLU A 112 5.07 -24.95 -4.70
C GLU A 112 3.58 -24.82 -4.99
N SER A 113 3.09 -23.60 -5.18
CA SER A 113 1.71 -23.31 -5.58
C SER A 113 1.43 -23.54 -7.08
N GLY A 114 2.45 -23.97 -7.84
CA GLY A 114 2.32 -24.34 -9.24
C GLY A 114 2.66 -23.25 -10.25
N PHE A 115 3.17 -22.09 -9.79
CA PHE A 115 3.60 -21.02 -10.68
C PHE A 115 4.97 -21.32 -11.31
N ALA A 116 5.20 -20.79 -12.51
CA ALA A 116 6.47 -20.95 -13.21
C ALA A 116 7.61 -20.32 -12.40
N ALA A 117 8.70 -21.05 -12.20
CA ALA A 117 9.88 -20.56 -11.49
C ALA A 117 10.45 -19.29 -12.13
N GLU A 118 10.40 -19.17 -13.47
CA GLU A 118 10.85 -18.01 -14.21
C GLU A 118 10.03 -16.75 -13.87
N ALA A 119 8.71 -16.89 -13.73
CA ALA A 119 7.83 -15.78 -13.33
C ALA A 119 8.12 -15.36 -11.87
N ALA A 120 8.29 -16.32 -10.96
CA ALA A 120 8.66 -16.05 -9.58
C ALA A 120 10.03 -15.35 -9.47
N ASP A 121 11.03 -15.79 -10.25
CA ASP A 121 12.35 -15.16 -10.32
C ASP A 121 12.27 -13.72 -10.82
N LYS A 122 11.55 -13.50 -11.90
CA LYS A 122 11.38 -12.17 -12.49
C LYS A 122 10.66 -11.21 -11.54
N TYR A 123 9.66 -11.74 -10.81
CA TYR A 123 8.90 -10.96 -9.83
C TYR A 123 9.79 -10.54 -8.65
N MET A 124 10.54 -11.47 -8.06
CA MET A 124 11.46 -11.14 -6.96
C MET A 124 12.59 -10.22 -7.40
N ALA A 125 13.17 -10.44 -8.59
CA ALA A 125 14.19 -9.55 -9.14
C ALA A 125 13.68 -8.12 -9.32
N LEU A 126 12.40 -7.94 -9.66
CA LEU A 126 11.80 -6.61 -9.80
C LEU A 126 11.74 -5.86 -8.46
N PHE A 127 11.46 -6.54 -7.34
CA PHE A 127 11.52 -5.94 -6.00
C PHE A 127 12.95 -5.57 -5.59
N ASP A 128 13.92 -6.42 -5.89
CA ASP A 128 15.33 -6.14 -5.62
C ASP A 128 15.81 -4.92 -6.43
N GLU A 129 15.47 -4.85 -7.73
CA GLU A 129 15.77 -3.72 -8.58
C GLU A 129 15.08 -2.44 -8.10
N LEU A 130 13.81 -2.51 -7.68
CA LEU A 130 13.07 -1.38 -7.13
C LEU A 130 13.77 -0.83 -5.88
N THR A 131 14.14 -1.71 -4.97
CA THR A 131 14.87 -1.36 -3.74
C THR A 131 16.22 -0.72 -4.07
N ALA A 132 16.98 -1.30 -5.01
CA ALA A 132 18.27 -0.76 -5.47
C ALA A 132 18.15 0.64 -6.10
N ASN A 133 16.97 0.98 -6.65
CA ASN A 133 16.65 2.30 -7.20
C ASN A 133 15.89 3.19 -6.20
N GLY A 134 16.02 2.92 -4.89
CA GLY A 134 15.47 3.77 -3.82
C GLY A 134 13.94 3.79 -3.77
N ASN A 135 13.27 2.71 -4.15
CA ASN A 135 11.82 2.60 -4.22
C ASN A 135 11.19 3.74 -5.04
N SER A 136 11.79 4.05 -6.17
CA SER A 136 11.36 5.14 -7.04
C SER A 136 10.14 4.75 -7.87
N VAL A 137 9.02 5.44 -7.67
CA VAL A 137 7.80 5.28 -8.47
C VAL A 137 8.08 5.58 -9.96
N ALA A 138 8.89 6.61 -10.24
CA ALA A 138 9.23 7.00 -11.61
C ALA A 138 10.06 5.92 -12.31
N TRP A 139 11.06 5.35 -11.62
CA TRP A 139 11.84 4.23 -12.14
C TRP A 139 10.96 3.02 -12.43
N LEU A 140 10.06 2.69 -11.50
CA LEU A 140 9.16 1.54 -11.65
C LEU A 140 8.20 1.73 -12.83
N ALA A 141 7.66 2.95 -13.01
CA ALA A 141 6.80 3.27 -14.15
C ALA A 141 7.53 3.11 -15.49
N GLU A 142 8.79 3.56 -15.59
CA GLU A 142 9.61 3.36 -16.77
C GLU A 142 9.90 1.87 -17.02
N LYS A 143 10.22 1.12 -15.97
CA LYS A 143 10.51 -0.32 -16.05
C LYS A 143 9.31 -1.14 -16.50
N LEU A 144 8.11 -0.83 -15.99
CA LEU A 144 6.87 -1.54 -16.31
C LEU A 144 6.31 -1.15 -17.69
N GLY A 145 6.57 0.07 -18.17
CA GLY A 145 6.14 0.54 -19.49
C GLY A 145 4.63 0.36 -19.68
N ASP A 146 4.23 -0.31 -20.76
CA ASP A 146 2.83 -0.51 -21.14
C ASP A 146 2.01 -1.37 -20.14
N PHE A 147 2.64 -2.03 -19.17
CA PHE A 147 1.95 -2.77 -18.11
C PHE A 147 1.32 -1.86 -17.06
N LEU A 148 1.77 -0.61 -16.94
CA LEU A 148 1.28 0.35 -15.96
C LEU A 148 0.74 1.60 -16.65
N GLU A 149 -0.53 1.92 -16.39
CA GLU A 149 -1.12 3.17 -16.87
C GLU A 149 -0.38 4.37 -16.27
N PRO A 150 0.05 5.36 -17.08
CA PRO A 150 0.83 6.52 -16.59
C PRO A 150 0.15 7.30 -15.48
N GLU A 151 -1.19 7.39 -15.51
CA GLU A 151 -1.98 8.06 -14.48
C GLU A 151 -1.75 7.50 -13.09
N VAL A 152 -1.57 6.18 -12.96
CA VAL A 152 -1.38 5.50 -11.66
C VAL A 152 -0.10 5.99 -10.97
N SER A 153 1.02 6.01 -11.69
CA SER A 153 2.30 6.47 -11.16
C SER A 153 2.31 7.98 -10.92
N GLN A 154 1.65 8.76 -11.77
CA GLN A 154 1.52 10.20 -11.61
C GLN A 154 0.73 10.56 -10.35
N ASN A 155 -0.43 9.93 -10.14
CA ASN A 155 -1.26 10.14 -8.96
C ASN A 155 -0.51 9.79 -7.66
N LEU A 156 0.19 8.66 -7.62
CA LEU A 156 0.97 8.26 -6.46
C LEU A 156 2.11 9.25 -6.17
N SER A 157 2.81 9.71 -7.21
CA SER A 157 3.86 10.72 -7.08
C SER A 157 3.31 12.06 -6.59
N GLU A 158 2.17 12.50 -7.10
CA GLU A 158 1.48 13.71 -6.66
C GLU A 158 1.11 13.65 -5.17
N ILE A 159 0.58 12.51 -4.71
CA ILE A 159 0.25 12.30 -3.30
C ILE A 159 1.52 12.43 -2.43
N ILE A 160 2.60 11.74 -2.80
CA ILE A 160 3.87 11.78 -2.07
C ILE A 160 4.41 13.21 -1.99
N ASP A 161 4.47 13.89 -3.11
CA ASP A 161 5.06 15.23 -3.19
C ASP A 161 4.20 16.27 -2.46
N SER A 162 2.88 16.18 -2.59
CA SER A 162 1.94 17.06 -1.89
C SER A 162 2.02 16.88 -0.37
N VAL A 163 2.09 15.63 0.10
CA VAL A 163 2.25 15.34 1.53
C VAL A 163 3.58 15.85 2.06
N ARG A 164 4.68 15.64 1.33
CA ARG A 164 6.01 16.16 1.71
C ARG A 164 6.03 17.67 1.80
N ALA A 165 5.36 18.36 0.87
CA ALA A 165 5.31 19.82 0.81
C ALA A 165 4.43 20.45 1.91
N THR A 166 3.44 19.73 2.43
CA THR A 166 2.38 20.28 3.31
C THR A 166 2.35 19.67 4.71
N LYS A 167 3.19 18.68 5.01
CA LYS A 167 3.22 18.02 6.33
C LYS A 167 3.52 19.00 7.47
N ALA A 168 2.77 18.86 8.56
CA ALA A 168 2.94 19.66 9.78
C ALA A 168 3.64 18.87 10.92
N SER A 169 3.92 17.59 10.72
CA SER A 169 4.59 16.71 11.68
C SER A 169 5.86 16.12 11.07
N GLU A 170 6.83 15.74 11.91
CA GLU A 170 8.03 15.05 11.46
C GLU A 170 7.71 13.58 11.21
N PHE A 171 7.79 13.17 9.95
CA PHE A 171 7.66 11.79 9.49
C PHE A 171 8.20 11.66 8.06
N GLU A 172 8.45 10.44 7.65
CA GLU A 172 8.78 10.12 6.26
C GLU A 172 7.56 9.52 5.54
N ILE A 173 7.45 9.76 4.25
CA ILE A 173 6.52 9.08 3.37
C ILE A 173 7.32 8.38 2.27
N ALA A 174 7.07 7.10 2.10
CA ALA A 174 7.77 6.25 1.15
C ALA A 174 6.78 5.39 0.36
N PHE A 175 7.13 5.12 -0.88
CA PHE A 175 6.54 4.04 -1.67
C PHE A 175 7.14 2.72 -1.21
N ASP A 176 6.29 1.69 -0.98
CA ASP A 176 6.69 0.38 -0.46
C ASP A 176 5.85 -0.74 -1.08
#